data_9c6fb5542dc4432965722807d78742b4
#
_entry.id   9c6fb5542dc4432965722807d78742b4
#
_cell.length_a   1.000
_cell.length_b   1.000
_cell.length_c   1.000
_cell.angle_alpha   90.00
_cell.angle_beta   90.00
_cell.angle_gamma   90.00
#
_symmetry.space_group_name_H-M   'P 1'
#
loop_
_entity.id
_entity.type
_entity.pdbx_description
1 polymer ?
#
loop_
_entity_poly.entity_id
_entity_poly.type
_entity_poly.pdbx_seq_one_letter_code
_entity_poly.pdbx_strand_id
1 'polypeptide(L)'
;MLFLVVAIWALSAPQTEGVLAKVADSPPASTPATSASVCTSDEADTPPEPVESQPSFDAGVTPASTASQAETTAFSEPYVRKQPILNEANIASLWQVTTGSSETVVAVLDTGIDGNHEELSGKVIAEVNLTDSPTSGDIHGHGTHVAGIISAEDDALGVSGVAPGCSLLNVKVADDIGSCRSSALAQGIIWAVDNGASVINISIEFGEPSLALEKAIDYAWDRGSLTVAAAGNRGSDAPTYPAYYQNCLSVSAVKQDNNLAPLSNRGEWVDVLAPGFNVYSTLPGNGYGYKTGTSFACAYVSGLAALLFDVVTDTNQNGRSNDEVRAIIESGCCGIDTAGTG
;
A
#
# COMPACT_ATOMS: atom_id res chain seq x y z
N MET A 1 7.65 16.74 -9.44
CA MET A 1 8.11 17.29 -8.15
C MET A 1 7.02 18.15 -7.56
N LEU A 2 5.96 17.53 -7.01
CA LEU A 2 4.87 18.20 -6.26
C LEU A 2 3.87 17.18 -5.68
N PHE A 3 4.31 16.10 -5.00
CA PHE A 3 3.37 15.06 -4.58
C PHE A 3 3.01 15.06 -3.09
N LEU A 4 3.62 15.86 -2.22
CA LEU A 4 3.30 15.81 -0.79
C LEU A 4 3.58 17.08 0.03
N VAL A 5 3.73 18.25 -0.60
CA VAL A 5 3.91 19.53 0.15
C VAL A 5 2.63 19.94 0.88
N VAL A 6 1.46 19.38 0.51
CA VAL A 6 0.15 19.83 1.00
C VAL A 6 -0.24 19.21 2.34
N ALA A 7 0.22 17.99 2.68
CA ALA A 7 -0.14 17.35 3.94
C ALA A 7 0.39 18.10 5.18
N ILE A 8 1.55 18.75 5.06
CA ILE A 8 2.14 19.53 6.15
C ILE A 8 1.45 20.91 6.30
N TRP A 9 0.86 21.43 5.23
CA TRP A 9 0.16 22.71 5.24
C TRP A 9 -1.25 22.62 5.83
N ALA A 10 -1.91 21.46 5.69
CA ALA A 10 -3.25 21.22 6.24
C ALA A 10 -3.28 21.18 7.77
N LEU A 11 -2.15 20.85 8.42
CA LEU A 11 -2.01 20.86 9.87
C LEU A 11 -1.83 22.27 10.48
N SER A 12 -1.63 23.32 9.65
CA SER A 12 -1.36 24.68 10.12
C SER A 12 -2.35 25.77 9.65
N ALA A 13 -3.39 25.43 8.88
CA ALA A 13 -4.37 26.40 8.37
C ALA A 13 -5.72 26.33 9.08
N PRO A 14 -6.35 27.48 9.40
CA PRO A 14 -7.69 27.49 10.01
C PRO A 14 -8.76 27.14 8.97
N GLN A 15 -9.64 26.26 9.36
CA GLN A 15 -10.74 25.70 8.57
C GLN A 15 -11.80 26.75 8.22
N THR A 16 -12.20 26.83 6.96
CA THR A 16 -13.43 27.51 6.53
C THR A 16 -14.37 26.50 5.88
N GLU A 17 -15.60 26.46 6.38
CA GLU A 17 -16.68 25.54 6.04
C GLU A 17 -17.14 25.62 4.57
N GLY A 18 -17.51 24.45 3.99
CA GLY A 18 -18.23 24.37 2.73
C GLY A 18 -18.75 22.98 2.45
N VAL A 19 -19.98 22.69 2.91
CA VAL A 19 -20.71 21.43 2.68
C VAL A 19 -21.37 21.45 1.30
N LEU A 20 -21.15 20.42 0.49
CA LEU A 20 -22.03 20.06 -0.63
C LEU A 20 -22.27 18.54 -0.65
N ALA A 21 -23.52 18.18 -0.36
CA ALA A 21 -24.02 16.80 -0.40
C ALA A 21 -24.24 16.32 -1.85
N LYS A 22 -23.81 15.10 -2.15
CA LYS A 22 -24.17 14.38 -3.37
C LYS A 22 -25.17 13.28 -3.03
N VAL A 23 -26.30 13.27 -3.74
CA VAL A 23 -27.41 12.33 -3.58
C VAL A 23 -27.08 11.04 -4.34
N ALA A 24 -27.22 9.89 -3.68
CA ALA A 24 -27.00 8.57 -4.25
C ALA A 24 -28.30 8.01 -4.85
N ASP A 25 -28.21 7.53 -6.08
CA ASP A 25 -29.20 6.60 -6.68
C ASP A 25 -28.66 5.17 -6.55
N SER A 26 -29.43 4.29 -5.91
CA SER A 26 -29.09 2.87 -5.69
C SER A 26 -29.66 2.00 -6.81
N PRO A 27 -28.89 1.07 -7.41
CA PRO A 27 -29.42 0.03 -8.27
C PRO A 27 -29.92 -1.20 -7.50
N PRO A 28 -30.78 -2.03 -8.09
CA PRO A 28 -31.49 -3.11 -7.38
C PRO A 28 -30.66 -4.35 -7.14
N ALA A 29 -31.01 -5.07 -6.05
CA ALA A 29 -30.40 -6.28 -5.57
C ALA A 29 -30.46 -7.45 -6.58
N SER A 30 -29.34 -8.13 -6.81
CA SER A 30 -29.23 -9.40 -7.51
C SER A 30 -28.71 -10.51 -6.60
N THR A 31 -29.23 -11.72 -6.81
CA THR A 31 -29.03 -12.97 -6.10
C THR A 31 -27.56 -13.45 -6.02
N PRO A 32 -27.16 -14.22 -4.98
CA PRO A 32 -25.77 -14.60 -4.78
C PRO A 32 -25.36 -15.73 -5.73
N ALA A 33 -24.37 -15.47 -6.57
CA ALA A 33 -23.65 -16.49 -7.30
C ALA A 33 -22.33 -16.79 -6.56
N THR A 34 -22.22 -18.01 -6.01
CA THR A 34 -20.97 -18.55 -5.47
C THR A 34 -20.08 -18.97 -6.63
N SER A 35 -19.24 -18.10 -7.12
CA SER A 35 -18.15 -18.45 -8.03
C SER A 35 -16.82 -18.11 -7.37
N ALA A 36 -15.95 -19.11 -7.24
CA ALA A 36 -14.55 -18.90 -6.91
C ALA A 36 -13.91 -18.16 -8.08
N SER A 37 -13.62 -16.87 -7.92
CA SER A 37 -12.82 -16.12 -8.88
C SER A 37 -11.34 -16.22 -8.49
N VAL A 38 -10.54 -16.63 -9.46
CA VAL A 38 -9.09 -16.62 -9.36
C VAL A 38 -8.64 -15.17 -9.33
N CYS A 39 -7.99 -14.74 -8.24
CA CYS A 39 -7.21 -13.52 -8.26
C CYS A 39 -5.93 -13.82 -9.05
N THR A 40 -5.94 -13.53 -10.32
CA THR A 40 -4.70 -13.50 -11.08
C THR A 40 -4.06 -12.15 -10.82
N SER A 41 -3.06 -12.10 -9.95
CA SER A 41 -2.01 -11.13 -10.10
C SER A 41 -1.23 -11.57 -11.34
N ASP A 42 -1.63 -11.14 -12.53
CA ASP A 42 -0.77 -11.23 -13.72
C ASP A 42 0.38 -10.22 -13.51
N GLU A 43 1.24 -10.58 -12.58
CA GLU A 43 2.53 -9.94 -12.42
C GLU A 43 3.39 -10.45 -13.58
N ALA A 44 3.78 -9.53 -14.46
CA ALA A 44 4.84 -9.81 -15.39
C ALA A 44 6.11 -10.06 -14.57
N ASP A 45 6.42 -11.33 -14.32
CA ASP A 45 7.68 -11.78 -13.75
C ASP A 45 8.79 -11.32 -14.71
N THR A 46 9.42 -10.19 -14.39
CA THR A 46 10.69 -9.85 -15.03
C THR A 46 11.73 -10.81 -14.47
N PRO A 47 12.40 -11.62 -15.33
CA PRO A 47 13.43 -12.53 -14.85
C PRO A 47 14.52 -11.74 -14.12
N PRO A 48 15.07 -12.27 -13.01
CA PRO A 48 16.13 -11.61 -12.27
C PRO A 48 17.31 -11.35 -13.21
N GLU A 49 17.77 -10.10 -13.26
CA GLU A 49 19.03 -9.77 -13.92
C GLU A 49 20.17 -10.60 -13.30
N PRO A 50 21.14 -11.07 -14.10
CA PRO A 50 22.26 -11.84 -13.58
C PRO A 50 23.04 -10.99 -12.56
N VAL A 51 23.34 -11.61 -11.41
CA VAL A 51 24.17 -11.04 -10.36
C VAL A 51 25.49 -10.61 -10.95
N GLU A 52 25.72 -9.30 -11.11
CA GLU A 52 27.02 -8.77 -11.47
C GLU A 52 28.03 -9.11 -10.37
N SER A 53 29.06 -9.85 -10.74
CA SER A 53 30.21 -10.13 -9.90
C SER A 53 30.89 -8.83 -9.49
N GLN A 54 31.11 -8.66 -8.19
CA GLN A 54 31.78 -7.51 -7.61
C GLN A 54 33.14 -7.22 -8.28
N PRO A 55 33.47 -5.97 -8.63
CA PRO A 55 34.80 -5.63 -9.05
C PRO A 55 35.74 -5.58 -7.83
N SER A 56 36.89 -6.28 -7.96
CA SER A 56 38.00 -6.24 -7.00
C SER A 56 38.54 -4.79 -6.90
N PHE A 57 38.67 -4.29 -5.67
CA PHE A 57 39.30 -3.00 -5.38
C PHE A 57 40.80 -3.06 -5.68
N ASP A 58 41.22 -2.22 -6.62
CA ASP A 58 42.64 -1.89 -6.79
C ASP A 58 42.91 -0.51 -6.12
N ALA A 59 43.90 -0.49 -5.26
CA ALA A 59 44.23 0.66 -4.44
C ALA A 59 45.17 1.61 -5.18
N GLY A 60 44.74 2.83 -5.36
CA GLY A 60 45.67 3.90 -5.69
C GLY A 60 45.18 4.95 -6.65
N VAL A 61 44.46 5.98 -6.17
CA VAL A 61 44.53 7.37 -6.65
C VAL A 61 43.97 8.29 -5.54
N THR A 62 44.72 9.23 -5.08
CA THR A 62 44.31 10.33 -4.18
C THR A 62 43.46 11.35 -4.96
N PRO A 63 42.28 11.76 -4.44
CA PRO A 63 41.47 12.78 -5.08
C PRO A 63 41.80 14.20 -4.59
N ALA A 64 41.85 15.11 -5.52
CA ALA A 64 41.80 16.53 -5.26
C ALA A 64 40.39 16.95 -4.77
N SER A 65 40.41 17.74 -3.68
CA SER A 65 39.23 18.32 -3.04
C SER A 65 38.42 19.21 -3.97
N THR A 66 37.17 18.84 -4.22
CA THR A 66 36.08 19.80 -4.48
C THR A 66 34.96 19.43 -3.54
N ALA A 67 34.64 20.33 -2.60
CA ALA A 67 33.53 20.19 -1.67
C ALA A 67 32.20 20.20 -2.44
N SER A 68 31.68 19.02 -2.72
CA SER A 68 30.27 18.79 -3.06
C SER A 68 29.49 18.76 -1.74
N GLN A 69 28.45 19.56 -1.65
CA GLN A 69 27.51 19.55 -0.53
C GLN A 69 26.98 18.11 -0.41
N ALA A 70 27.25 17.49 0.72
CA ALA A 70 26.64 16.20 1.08
C ALA A 70 25.13 16.44 1.25
N GLU A 71 24.34 16.00 0.28
CA GLU A 71 22.93 15.76 0.50
C GLU A 71 22.85 14.71 1.62
N THR A 72 22.39 15.15 2.79
CA THR A 72 22.10 14.26 3.92
C THR A 72 20.90 13.43 3.47
N THR A 73 21.15 12.20 3.02
CA THR A 73 20.07 11.24 2.73
C THR A 73 19.38 10.97 4.05
N ALA A 74 18.06 11.21 4.11
CA ALA A 74 17.23 10.98 5.30
C ALA A 74 17.07 9.49 5.61
N PHE A 75 17.53 8.61 4.72
CA PHE A 75 17.41 7.15 4.79
C PHE A 75 18.77 6.51 5.02
N SER A 76 18.82 5.54 5.94
CA SER A 76 20.05 4.81 6.30
C SER A 76 20.29 3.55 5.46
N GLU A 77 19.30 3.11 4.67
CA GLU A 77 19.26 1.80 4.02
C GLU A 77 20.19 1.64 2.82
N PRO A 78 20.87 0.48 2.66
CA PRO A 78 21.78 0.22 1.55
C PRO A 78 21.09 0.26 0.18
N TYR A 79 19.83 -0.15 0.13
CA TYR A 79 19.07 -0.22 -1.12
C TYR A 79 18.14 0.98 -1.37
N VAL A 80 18.26 2.06 -0.59
CA VAL A 80 17.44 3.28 -0.76
C VAL A 80 17.50 3.84 -2.19
N ARG A 81 18.63 3.66 -2.87
CA ARG A 81 18.78 4.07 -4.29
C ARG A 81 17.93 3.22 -5.24
N LYS A 82 17.51 2.03 -4.82
CA LYS A 82 16.58 1.14 -5.54
C LYS A 82 15.11 1.45 -5.20
N GLN A 83 14.89 2.34 -4.21
CA GLN A 83 13.59 2.78 -3.74
C GLN A 83 13.39 4.30 -4.00
N PRO A 84 13.48 4.79 -5.25
CA PRO A 84 13.32 6.21 -5.58
C PRO A 84 11.96 6.75 -5.11
N ILE A 85 10.98 5.87 -4.99
CA ILE A 85 9.64 6.13 -4.48
C ILE A 85 9.62 6.84 -3.11
N LEU A 86 10.50 6.50 -2.19
CA LEU A 86 10.58 7.12 -0.87
C LEU A 86 11.02 8.59 -0.96
N ASN A 87 11.88 8.91 -1.91
CA ASN A 87 12.33 10.28 -2.16
C ASN A 87 11.31 11.10 -2.95
N GLU A 88 10.66 10.49 -3.95
CA GLU A 88 9.73 11.17 -4.85
C GLU A 88 8.47 11.66 -4.12
N ALA A 89 7.99 10.92 -3.13
CA ALA A 89 6.78 11.26 -2.40
C ALA A 89 7.02 12.08 -1.11
N ASN A 90 8.21 12.64 -0.93
CA ASN A 90 8.57 13.40 0.26
C ASN A 90 8.38 12.64 1.61
N ILE A 91 8.51 11.33 1.59
CA ILE A 91 8.43 10.51 2.81
C ILE A 91 9.46 10.97 3.83
N ALA A 92 10.66 11.33 3.38
CA ALA A 92 11.71 11.89 4.22
C ALA A 92 11.26 13.14 5.02
N SER A 93 10.37 13.95 4.45
CA SER A 93 9.82 15.12 5.15
C SER A 93 8.76 14.72 6.19
N LEU A 94 7.95 13.70 5.91
CA LEU A 94 7.01 13.16 6.87
C LEU A 94 7.73 12.47 8.04
N TRP A 95 8.83 11.79 7.78
CA TRP A 95 9.63 11.16 8.82
C TRP A 95 10.28 12.12 9.80
N GLN A 96 10.36 13.42 9.49
CA GLN A 96 10.71 14.44 10.47
C GLN A 96 9.61 14.70 11.49
N VAL A 97 8.38 14.26 11.20
CA VAL A 97 7.22 14.36 12.08
C VAL A 97 6.96 13.02 12.77
N THR A 98 6.88 11.95 11.99
CA THR A 98 6.68 10.57 12.47
C THR A 98 7.19 9.54 11.47
N THR A 99 7.72 8.43 11.96
CA THR A 99 8.02 7.21 11.20
C THR A 99 6.94 6.14 11.39
N GLY A 100 5.82 6.50 12.04
CA GLY A 100 4.79 5.60 12.51
C GLY A 100 4.99 5.18 13.96
N SER A 101 4.01 4.49 14.50
CA SER A 101 3.99 3.99 15.87
C SER A 101 3.60 2.52 15.90
N SER A 102 4.12 1.74 16.82
CA SER A 102 3.70 0.34 17.03
C SER A 102 2.23 0.20 17.45
N GLU A 103 1.59 1.30 17.88
CA GLU A 103 0.17 1.36 18.17
C GLU A 103 -0.68 1.49 16.90
N THR A 104 -0.09 2.01 15.81
CA THR A 104 -0.74 2.05 14.49
C THR A 104 -0.53 0.71 13.79
N VAL A 105 -1.62 0.00 13.57
CA VAL A 105 -1.61 -1.37 13.06
C VAL A 105 -2.11 -1.42 11.63
N VAL A 106 -1.31 -2.01 10.73
CA VAL A 106 -1.70 -2.24 9.33
C VAL A 106 -1.95 -3.73 9.10
N ALA A 107 -3.17 -4.06 8.70
CA ALA A 107 -3.50 -5.42 8.28
C ALA A 107 -3.15 -5.62 6.79
N VAL A 108 -2.36 -6.63 6.49
CA VAL A 108 -2.02 -7.05 5.11
C VAL A 108 -2.87 -8.28 4.78
N LEU A 109 -3.90 -8.09 3.96
CA LEU A 109 -4.79 -9.15 3.48
C LEU A 109 -4.26 -9.66 2.15
N ASP A 110 -3.48 -10.76 2.19
CA ASP A 110 -2.66 -11.20 1.06
C ASP A 110 -2.35 -12.71 1.10
N THR A 111 -1.25 -13.14 0.47
CA THR A 111 -0.76 -14.52 0.42
C THR A 111 -0.04 -14.98 1.70
N GLY A 112 0.02 -14.14 2.73
CA GLY A 112 0.77 -14.33 3.96
C GLY A 112 1.95 -13.35 4.06
N ILE A 113 2.70 -13.43 5.16
CA ILE A 113 3.93 -12.66 5.38
C ILE A 113 5.02 -13.61 5.88
N ASP A 114 6.24 -13.51 5.35
CA ASP A 114 7.42 -14.09 5.98
C ASP A 114 7.87 -13.22 7.16
N GLY A 115 7.27 -13.45 8.33
CA GLY A 115 7.59 -12.72 9.56
C GLY A 115 8.99 -13.00 10.13
N ASN A 116 9.75 -13.95 9.52
CA ASN A 116 11.15 -14.22 9.88
C ASN A 116 12.12 -13.44 8.98
N HIS A 117 11.64 -12.74 7.95
CA HIS A 117 12.48 -11.87 7.14
C HIS A 117 13.15 -10.81 8.01
N GLU A 118 14.44 -10.53 7.82
CA GLU A 118 15.22 -9.61 8.66
C GLU A 118 14.56 -8.23 8.78
N GLU A 119 13.96 -7.70 7.70
CA GLU A 119 13.24 -6.42 7.65
C GLU A 119 11.85 -6.44 8.32
N LEU A 120 11.28 -7.61 8.56
CA LEU A 120 9.92 -7.78 9.07
C LEU A 120 9.88 -8.48 10.43
N SER A 121 11.06 -8.82 10.97
CA SER A 121 11.19 -9.52 12.25
C SER A 121 10.62 -8.67 13.38
N GLY A 122 9.63 -9.22 14.11
CA GLY A 122 8.96 -8.51 15.21
C GLY A 122 7.88 -7.52 14.78
N LYS A 123 7.66 -7.30 13.47
CA LYS A 123 6.58 -6.43 12.96
C LYS A 123 5.21 -7.08 13.03
N VAL A 124 5.13 -8.39 12.78
CA VAL A 124 3.86 -9.13 12.78
C VAL A 124 3.45 -9.44 14.21
N ILE A 125 2.41 -8.76 14.71
CA ILE A 125 1.91 -8.89 16.09
C ILE A 125 0.81 -9.93 16.26
N ALA A 126 0.08 -10.26 15.18
CA ALA A 126 -0.90 -11.35 15.15
C ALA A 126 -1.08 -11.84 13.71
N GLU A 127 -1.58 -13.08 13.56
CA GLU A 127 -1.79 -13.69 12.27
C GLU A 127 -3.02 -14.60 12.24
N VAL A 128 -3.59 -14.74 11.04
CA VAL A 128 -4.66 -15.70 10.75
C VAL A 128 -4.52 -16.24 9.33
N ASN A 129 -4.82 -17.53 9.16
CA ASN A 129 -4.92 -18.18 7.86
C ASN A 129 -6.39 -18.53 7.58
N LEU A 130 -6.98 -17.89 6.56
CA LEU A 130 -8.35 -18.10 6.12
C LEU A 130 -8.44 -18.87 4.79
N THR A 131 -7.36 -19.58 4.45
CA THR A 131 -7.23 -20.42 3.25
C THR A 131 -7.08 -21.90 3.63
N ASP A 132 -7.00 -22.74 2.62
CA ASP A 132 -6.69 -24.16 2.80
C ASP A 132 -5.16 -24.44 2.84
N SER A 133 -4.32 -23.40 2.78
CA SER A 133 -2.85 -23.53 2.90
C SER A 133 -2.44 -24.02 4.30
N PRO A 134 -1.34 -24.77 4.43
CA PRO A 134 -0.95 -25.39 5.70
C PRO A 134 -0.45 -24.39 6.76
N THR A 135 -0.01 -23.18 6.34
CA THR A 135 0.55 -22.15 7.24
C THR A 135 0.05 -20.76 6.85
N SER A 136 0.18 -19.81 7.77
CA SER A 136 -0.01 -18.37 7.54
C SER A 136 1.19 -17.71 6.85
N GLY A 137 2.35 -18.38 6.80
CA GLY A 137 3.55 -17.90 6.14
C GLY A 137 3.37 -17.75 4.64
N ASP A 138 4.16 -16.87 4.04
CA ASP A 138 4.11 -16.55 2.62
C ASP A 138 5.01 -17.49 1.80
N ILE A 139 4.41 -18.30 0.95
CA ILE A 139 5.09 -19.15 -0.02
C ILE A 139 5.15 -18.47 -1.39
N HIS A 140 4.13 -17.68 -1.71
CA HIS A 140 3.97 -17.00 -3.00
C HIS A 140 4.93 -15.79 -3.14
N GLY A 141 5.18 -15.06 -2.05
CA GLY A 141 6.08 -13.91 -2.00
C GLY A 141 5.43 -12.57 -2.35
N HIS A 142 4.12 -12.53 -2.56
CA HIS A 142 3.42 -11.29 -2.84
C HIS A 142 3.16 -10.50 -1.55
N GLY A 143 2.59 -11.13 -0.53
CA GLY A 143 2.27 -10.46 0.72
C GLY A 143 3.52 -10.01 1.51
N THR A 144 4.62 -10.75 1.42
CA THR A 144 5.91 -10.33 2.00
C THR A 144 6.42 -9.06 1.33
N HIS A 145 6.29 -8.98 -0.01
CA HIS A 145 6.70 -7.79 -0.76
C HIS A 145 5.84 -6.56 -0.40
N VAL A 146 4.53 -6.74 -0.29
CA VAL A 146 3.59 -5.72 0.18
C VAL A 146 3.92 -5.26 1.60
N ALA A 147 4.17 -6.20 2.53
CA ALA A 147 4.53 -5.90 3.91
C ALA A 147 5.81 -5.07 4.03
N GLY A 148 6.83 -5.38 3.22
CA GLY A 148 8.07 -4.61 3.18
C GLY A 148 7.88 -3.17 2.70
N ILE A 149 7.04 -2.92 1.70
CA ILE A 149 6.71 -1.56 1.26
C ILE A 149 6.04 -0.77 2.38
N ILE A 150 5.18 -1.41 3.17
CA ILE A 150 4.44 -0.77 4.25
C ILE A 150 5.36 -0.47 5.43
N SER A 151 6.10 -1.46 5.96
CA SER A 151 6.70 -1.37 7.29
C SER A 151 8.05 -2.10 7.45
N ALA A 152 8.84 -2.30 6.36
CA ALA A 152 10.22 -2.74 6.54
C ALA A 152 10.97 -1.80 7.48
N GLU A 153 11.86 -2.36 8.32
CA GLU A 153 12.62 -1.60 9.31
C GLU A 153 13.56 -0.59 8.64
N ASP A 154 13.87 0.53 9.28
CA ASP A 154 14.89 1.51 8.85
C ASP A 154 16.11 1.41 9.76
N ASP A 155 16.91 0.35 9.60
CA ASP A 155 17.99 -0.02 10.53
C ASP A 155 19.37 -0.16 9.87
N ALA A 156 19.54 0.36 8.66
CA ALA A 156 20.73 0.26 7.82
C ALA A 156 20.97 -1.14 7.19
N LEU A 157 19.92 -1.95 7.08
CA LEU A 157 19.88 -3.20 6.32
C LEU A 157 18.83 -3.11 5.21
N GLY A 158 19.09 -3.66 4.04
CA GLY A 158 18.12 -3.89 2.96
C GLY A 158 17.32 -2.67 2.49
N VAL A 159 16.03 -2.61 2.81
CA VAL A 159 15.03 -1.64 2.33
C VAL A 159 14.27 -1.01 3.49
N SER A 160 13.73 0.21 3.28
CA SER A 160 12.79 0.83 4.23
C SER A 160 11.36 0.70 3.77
N GLY A 161 10.43 0.50 4.70
CA GLY A 161 9.01 0.69 4.49
C GLY A 161 8.62 2.17 4.55
N VAL A 162 7.41 2.50 4.12
CA VAL A 162 6.86 3.88 4.23
C VAL A 162 6.64 4.28 5.69
N ALA A 163 6.19 3.33 6.51
CA ALA A 163 5.88 3.50 7.94
C ALA A 163 6.63 2.47 8.78
N PRO A 164 7.96 2.58 8.91
CA PRO A 164 8.77 1.55 9.57
C PRO A 164 8.45 1.37 11.06
N GLY A 165 7.84 2.35 11.72
CA GLY A 165 7.41 2.25 13.12
C GLY A 165 6.13 1.45 13.34
N CYS A 166 5.36 1.12 12.29
CA CYS A 166 4.05 0.49 12.44
C CYS A 166 4.14 -1.03 12.66
N SER A 167 3.12 -1.57 13.35
CA SER A 167 2.90 -3.02 13.50
C SER A 167 2.07 -3.57 12.35
N LEU A 168 2.23 -4.88 12.08
CA LEU A 168 1.50 -5.59 11.03
C LEU A 168 0.60 -6.69 11.59
N LEU A 169 -0.57 -6.89 10.96
CA LEU A 169 -1.36 -8.12 11.05
C LEU A 169 -1.17 -8.91 9.76
N ASN A 170 -0.76 -10.17 9.88
CA ASN A 170 -0.68 -11.10 8.76
C ASN A 170 -2.02 -11.81 8.58
N VAL A 171 -2.78 -11.42 7.55
CA VAL A 171 -4.10 -11.98 7.26
C VAL A 171 -4.03 -12.72 5.92
N LYS A 172 -3.70 -14.02 5.97
CA LYS A 172 -3.63 -14.84 4.77
C LYS A 172 -5.02 -15.18 4.27
N VAL A 173 -5.43 -14.49 3.20
CA VAL A 173 -6.72 -14.67 2.50
C VAL A 173 -6.56 -15.25 1.10
N ALA A 174 -5.36 -15.18 0.53
CA ALA A 174 -4.96 -15.85 -0.71
C ALA A 174 -4.03 -17.03 -0.38
N ASP A 175 -4.22 -18.14 -1.09
CA ASP A 175 -3.45 -19.37 -0.90
C ASP A 175 -2.03 -19.27 -1.50
N ASP A 176 -1.28 -20.38 -1.44
CA ASP A 176 0.11 -20.45 -1.87
C ASP A 176 0.31 -20.31 -3.39
N ILE A 177 -0.78 -20.27 -4.17
CA ILE A 177 -0.77 -19.97 -5.60
C ILE A 177 -1.46 -18.62 -5.93
N GLY A 178 -1.73 -17.79 -4.91
CA GLY A 178 -2.33 -16.48 -5.07
C GLY A 178 -3.85 -16.47 -5.29
N SER A 179 -4.55 -17.60 -5.10
CA SER A 179 -6.01 -17.68 -5.27
C SER A 179 -6.74 -17.23 -4.02
N CYS A 180 -7.72 -16.34 -4.17
CA CYS A 180 -8.52 -15.79 -3.09
C CYS A 180 -10.02 -15.97 -3.33
N ARG A 181 -10.78 -16.23 -2.26
CA ARG A 181 -12.25 -16.23 -2.27
C ARG A 181 -12.75 -14.93 -1.63
N SER A 182 -13.76 -14.31 -2.23
CA SER A 182 -14.36 -13.08 -1.67
C SER A 182 -14.89 -13.26 -0.24
N SER A 183 -15.30 -14.46 0.12
CA SER A 183 -15.72 -14.81 1.50
C SER A 183 -14.56 -14.84 2.49
N ALA A 184 -13.38 -15.32 2.07
CA ALA A 184 -12.18 -15.30 2.90
C ALA A 184 -11.69 -13.87 3.10
N LEU A 185 -11.72 -13.06 2.03
CA LEU A 185 -11.39 -11.64 2.12
C LEU A 185 -12.33 -10.89 3.06
N ALA A 186 -13.66 -11.10 2.97
CA ALA A 186 -14.62 -10.47 3.88
C ALA A 186 -14.40 -10.86 5.35
N GLN A 187 -14.09 -12.15 5.62
CA GLN A 187 -13.74 -12.62 6.97
C GLN A 187 -12.43 -11.99 7.46
N GLY A 188 -11.44 -11.86 6.56
CA GLY A 188 -10.16 -11.23 6.87
C GLY A 188 -10.29 -9.76 7.26
N ILE A 189 -11.15 -8.99 6.57
CA ILE A 189 -11.45 -7.60 6.92
C ILE A 189 -12.04 -7.52 8.33
N ILE A 190 -13.06 -8.32 8.64
CA ILE A 190 -13.68 -8.32 9.96
C ILE A 190 -12.66 -8.70 11.03
N TRP A 191 -11.85 -9.74 10.79
CA TRP A 191 -10.83 -10.16 11.73
C TRP A 191 -9.78 -9.06 11.95
N ALA A 192 -9.35 -8.36 10.90
CA ALA A 192 -8.39 -7.25 11.00
C ALA A 192 -8.92 -6.11 11.88
N VAL A 193 -10.19 -5.70 11.66
CA VAL A 193 -10.85 -4.68 12.48
C VAL A 193 -10.93 -5.11 13.95
N ASP A 194 -11.37 -6.35 14.21
CA ASP A 194 -11.53 -6.88 15.56
C ASP A 194 -10.18 -7.05 16.30
N ASN A 195 -9.05 -7.05 15.55
CA ASN A 195 -7.69 -7.07 16.09
C ASN A 195 -7.00 -5.69 16.01
N GLY A 196 -7.77 -4.61 15.83
CA GLY A 196 -7.30 -3.24 16.00
C GLY A 196 -6.59 -2.63 14.81
N ALA A 197 -6.79 -3.14 13.59
CA ALA A 197 -6.22 -2.54 12.39
C ALA A 197 -6.75 -1.11 12.18
N SER A 198 -5.85 -0.12 12.09
CA SER A 198 -6.15 1.24 11.65
C SER A 198 -6.25 1.32 10.13
N VAL A 199 -5.40 0.57 9.44
CA VAL A 199 -5.35 0.48 7.98
C VAL A 199 -5.48 -0.98 7.54
N ILE A 200 -6.28 -1.22 6.50
CA ILE A 200 -6.46 -2.54 5.90
C ILE A 200 -6.01 -2.47 4.44
N ASN A 201 -4.85 -3.05 4.15
CA ASN A 201 -4.31 -3.16 2.79
C ASN A 201 -4.90 -4.38 2.08
N ILE A 202 -5.49 -4.17 0.91
CA ILE A 202 -6.04 -5.23 0.06
C ILE A 202 -5.43 -5.13 -1.34
N SER A 203 -4.47 -6.01 -1.63
CA SER A 203 -3.81 -6.10 -2.93
C SER A 203 -4.43 -7.21 -3.80
N ILE A 204 -5.75 -7.32 -3.78
CA ILE A 204 -6.56 -8.37 -4.41
C ILE A 204 -7.74 -7.74 -5.15
N GLU A 205 -8.06 -8.23 -6.35
CA GLU A 205 -9.19 -7.74 -7.15
C GLU A 205 -10.18 -8.85 -7.54
N PHE A 206 -11.45 -8.47 -7.60
CA PHE A 206 -12.54 -9.29 -8.18
C PHE A 206 -13.24 -8.49 -9.28
N GLY A 207 -13.65 -9.16 -10.35
CA GLY A 207 -14.42 -8.53 -11.43
C GLY A 207 -15.90 -8.32 -11.10
N GLU A 208 -16.42 -9.01 -10.07
CA GLU A 208 -17.83 -9.00 -9.72
C GLU A 208 -18.04 -8.54 -8.28
N PRO A 209 -19.12 -7.78 -8.00
CA PRO A 209 -19.43 -7.33 -6.64
C PRO A 209 -19.84 -8.48 -5.73
N SER A 210 -19.59 -8.32 -4.44
CA SER A 210 -20.02 -9.23 -3.39
C SER A 210 -20.62 -8.44 -2.23
N LEU A 211 -21.90 -8.67 -1.94
CA LEU A 211 -22.56 -7.99 -0.82
C LEU A 211 -21.87 -8.28 0.53
N ALA A 212 -21.34 -9.49 0.72
CA ALA A 212 -20.61 -9.83 1.94
C ALA A 212 -19.32 -9.01 2.07
N LEU A 213 -18.62 -8.81 0.95
CA LEU A 213 -17.39 -8.01 0.91
C LEU A 213 -17.71 -6.52 1.14
N GLU A 214 -18.75 -5.99 0.48
CA GLU A 214 -19.21 -4.61 0.71
C GLU A 214 -19.54 -4.35 2.19
N LYS A 215 -20.30 -5.26 2.81
CA LYS A 215 -20.64 -5.16 4.23
C LYS A 215 -19.42 -5.25 5.17
N ALA A 216 -18.40 -5.99 4.79
CA ALA A 216 -17.15 -6.03 5.55
C ALA A 216 -16.37 -4.70 5.43
N ILE A 217 -16.37 -4.08 4.25
CA ILE A 217 -15.80 -2.73 4.03
C ILE A 217 -16.56 -1.68 4.85
N ASP A 218 -17.91 -1.68 4.82
CA ASP A 218 -18.74 -0.80 5.63
C ASP A 218 -18.43 -0.99 7.13
N TYR A 219 -18.30 -2.25 7.57
CA TYR A 219 -17.96 -2.57 8.95
C TYR A 219 -16.60 -1.98 9.38
N ALA A 220 -15.58 -2.08 8.50
CA ALA A 220 -14.27 -1.50 8.75
C ALA A 220 -14.36 0.03 8.86
N TRP A 221 -15.03 0.67 7.92
CA TRP A 221 -15.23 2.11 7.90
C TRP A 221 -15.94 2.61 9.17
N ASP A 222 -17.01 1.95 9.57
CA ASP A 222 -17.81 2.31 10.76
C ASP A 222 -17.05 2.12 12.08
N ARG A 223 -15.97 1.32 12.07
CA ARG A 223 -15.09 1.09 13.22
C ARG A 223 -13.82 1.94 13.21
N GLY A 224 -13.69 2.84 12.23
CA GLY A 224 -12.57 3.77 12.14
C GLY A 224 -11.34 3.22 11.42
N SER A 225 -11.44 2.04 10.78
CA SER A 225 -10.39 1.53 9.92
C SER A 225 -10.52 2.08 8.50
N LEU A 226 -9.40 2.42 7.85
CA LEU A 226 -9.36 2.81 6.44
C LEU A 226 -8.95 1.60 5.60
N THR A 227 -9.84 1.16 4.71
CA THR A 227 -9.52 0.15 3.72
C THR A 227 -8.93 0.80 2.48
N VAL A 228 -7.76 0.32 2.07
CA VAL A 228 -7.04 0.74 0.84
C VAL A 228 -6.96 -0.46 -0.08
N ALA A 229 -7.38 -0.31 -1.34
CA ALA A 229 -7.41 -1.42 -2.27
C ALA A 229 -6.80 -1.09 -3.64
N ALA A 230 -6.12 -2.07 -4.21
CA ALA A 230 -5.56 -2.01 -5.54
C ALA A 230 -6.65 -1.92 -6.61
N ALA A 231 -6.51 -1.01 -7.58
CA ALA A 231 -7.47 -0.82 -8.67
C ALA A 231 -7.45 -1.96 -9.70
N GLY A 232 -6.39 -2.78 -9.72
CA GLY A 232 -6.25 -3.92 -10.61
C GLY A 232 -5.30 -3.70 -11.78
N ASN A 233 -4.92 -4.82 -12.44
CA ASN A 233 -3.77 -4.88 -13.34
C ASN A 233 -4.12 -5.28 -14.78
N ARG A 234 -5.29 -4.89 -15.29
CA ARG A 234 -5.77 -5.27 -16.63
C ARG A 234 -5.71 -4.15 -17.66
N GLY A 235 -5.21 -2.95 -17.28
CA GLY A 235 -5.23 -1.76 -18.13
C GLY A 235 -6.64 -1.34 -18.55
N SER A 236 -7.64 -1.63 -17.72
CA SER A 236 -9.07 -1.51 -18.00
C SER A 236 -9.68 -0.30 -17.28
N ASP A 237 -10.75 0.25 -17.89
CA ASP A 237 -11.57 1.29 -17.25
C ASP A 237 -12.73 0.67 -16.43
N ALA A 238 -12.93 -0.66 -16.52
CA ALA A 238 -13.97 -1.36 -15.77
C ALA A 238 -13.62 -1.40 -14.27
N PRO A 239 -14.60 -1.09 -13.39
CA PRO A 239 -14.40 -1.16 -11.94
C PRO A 239 -14.06 -2.57 -11.47
N THR A 240 -13.26 -2.65 -10.40
CA THR A 240 -12.94 -3.88 -9.69
C THR A 240 -13.30 -3.75 -8.21
N TYR A 241 -13.44 -4.88 -7.54
CA TYR A 241 -13.83 -4.93 -6.13
C TYR A 241 -12.73 -5.57 -5.29
N PRO A 242 -12.48 -5.04 -4.06
CA PRO A 242 -13.28 -4.07 -3.32
C PRO A 242 -13.01 -2.59 -3.67
N ALA A 243 -12.05 -2.27 -4.55
CA ALA A 243 -11.63 -0.90 -4.83
C ALA A 243 -12.79 0.06 -5.22
N TYR A 244 -13.83 -0.47 -5.86
CA TYR A 244 -15.00 0.34 -6.30
C TYR A 244 -16.01 0.64 -5.20
N TYR A 245 -15.91 0.03 -4.01
CA TYR A 245 -16.86 0.33 -2.92
C TYR A 245 -16.60 1.71 -2.32
N GLN A 246 -17.67 2.41 -1.96
CA GLN A 246 -17.62 3.81 -1.50
C GLN A 246 -16.68 4.03 -0.29
N ASN A 247 -16.66 3.09 0.66
CA ASN A 247 -15.88 3.17 1.90
C ASN A 247 -14.49 2.52 1.75
N CYS A 248 -14.01 2.37 0.52
CA CYS A 248 -12.69 1.86 0.17
C CYS A 248 -11.91 2.94 -0.59
N LEU A 249 -10.63 3.13 -0.28
CA LEU A 249 -9.75 4.03 -1.02
C LEU A 249 -9.08 3.24 -2.15
N SER A 250 -9.42 3.57 -3.40
CA SER A 250 -8.93 2.89 -4.59
C SER A 250 -7.61 3.46 -5.09
N VAL A 251 -6.64 2.59 -5.41
CA VAL A 251 -5.29 3.00 -5.78
C VAL A 251 -4.87 2.41 -7.13
N SER A 252 -4.52 3.27 -8.08
CA SER A 252 -3.89 2.92 -9.35
C SER A 252 -2.38 3.14 -9.31
N ALA A 253 -1.66 2.53 -10.27
CA ALA A 253 -0.21 2.54 -10.30
C ALA A 253 0.34 3.51 -11.35
N VAL A 254 1.34 4.31 -10.98
CA VAL A 254 2.16 5.11 -11.88
C VAL A 254 3.61 4.63 -11.92
N LYS A 255 4.30 4.99 -12.99
CA LYS A 255 5.75 4.85 -13.17
C LYS A 255 6.48 6.03 -12.51
N GLN A 256 7.82 5.97 -12.46
CA GLN A 256 8.68 7.04 -11.97
C GLN A 256 8.53 8.37 -12.76
N ASP A 257 8.15 8.31 -14.02
CA ASP A 257 7.87 9.50 -14.83
C ASP A 257 6.47 10.10 -14.63
N ASN A 258 5.75 9.61 -13.60
CA ASN A 258 4.37 9.96 -13.25
C ASN A 258 3.32 9.63 -14.34
N ASN A 259 3.70 8.86 -15.35
CA ASN A 259 2.74 8.31 -16.29
C ASN A 259 2.07 7.08 -15.70
N LEU A 260 0.81 6.86 -16.04
CA LEU A 260 0.07 5.66 -15.63
C LEU A 260 0.85 4.40 -16.08
N ALA A 261 0.97 3.42 -15.18
CA ALA A 261 1.56 2.14 -15.54
C ALA A 261 0.66 1.43 -16.57
N PRO A 262 1.22 0.83 -17.64
CA PRO A 262 0.39 0.27 -18.74
C PRO A 262 -0.60 -0.79 -18.30
N LEU A 263 -0.27 -1.54 -17.23
CA LEU A 263 -1.16 -2.57 -16.66
C LEU A 263 -2.23 -1.98 -15.74
N SER A 264 -2.05 -0.75 -15.22
CA SER A 264 -2.94 -0.19 -14.20
C SER A 264 -4.36 0.02 -14.73
N ASN A 265 -5.35 -0.46 -13.99
CA ASN A 265 -6.72 -0.04 -14.21
C ASN A 265 -6.86 1.46 -13.90
N ARG A 266 -7.85 2.10 -14.53
CA ARG A 266 -8.06 3.55 -14.46
C ARG A 266 -9.55 3.87 -14.59
N GLY A 267 -9.92 5.12 -14.31
CA GLY A 267 -11.29 5.61 -14.44
C GLY A 267 -11.62 6.64 -13.37
N GLU A 268 -12.78 7.26 -13.47
CA GLU A 268 -13.28 8.25 -12.50
C GLU A 268 -13.57 7.64 -11.11
N TRP A 269 -13.56 6.33 -11.03
CA TRP A 269 -13.76 5.57 -9.79
C TRP A 269 -12.47 5.34 -8.99
N VAL A 270 -11.33 5.69 -9.57
CA VAL A 270 -10.03 5.61 -8.88
C VAL A 270 -9.81 6.89 -8.09
N ASP A 271 -9.57 6.76 -6.78
CA ASP A 271 -9.40 7.91 -5.90
C ASP A 271 -7.99 8.49 -6.01
N VAL A 272 -6.94 7.64 -6.00
CA VAL A 272 -5.55 8.10 -5.96
C VAL A 272 -4.63 7.26 -6.85
N LEU A 273 -3.49 7.87 -7.19
CA LEU A 273 -2.40 7.26 -7.94
C LEU A 273 -1.15 7.23 -7.08
N ALA A 274 -0.44 6.10 -7.07
CA ALA A 274 0.83 5.98 -6.36
C ALA A 274 1.84 5.17 -7.18
N PRO A 275 3.15 5.29 -6.91
CA PRO A 275 4.16 4.50 -7.59
C PRO A 275 3.96 3.00 -7.37
N GLY A 276 3.87 2.25 -8.49
CA GLY A 276 3.62 0.80 -8.47
C GLY A 276 4.36 0.05 -9.59
N PHE A 277 5.32 0.70 -10.26
CA PHE A 277 6.08 0.11 -11.35
C PHE A 277 7.55 -0.05 -10.98
N ASN A 278 8.09 -1.27 -11.09
CA ASN A 278 9.45 -1.63 -10.68
C ASN A 278 9.74 -1.23 -9.22
N VAL A 279 8.87 -1.64 -8.31
CA VAL A 279 9.02 -1.39 -6.87
C VAL A 279 9.92 -2.44 -6.25
N TYR A 280 10.99 -2.01 -5.58
CA TYR A 280 11.95 -2.90 -4.91
C TYR A 280 11.55 -3.09 -3.44
N SER A 281 11.42 -4.32 -2.99
CA SER A 281 11.04 -4.65 -1.61
C SER A 281 11.45 -6.08 -1.23
N THR A 282 11.04 -6.53 -0.06
CA THR A 282 11.32 -7.83 0.55
C THR A 282 10.66 -9.00 -0.22
N LEU A 283 11.32 -10.15 -0.20
CA LEU A 283 10.81 -11.44 -0.68
C LEU A 283 11.09 -12.52 0.37
N PRO A 284 10.33 -13.63 0.43
CA PRO A 284 10.55 -14.68 1.41
C PRO A 284 12.00 -15.19 1.45
N GLY A 285 12.47 -15.57 2.65
CA GLY A 285 13.81 -16.12 2.86
C GLY A 285 14.92 -15.07 2.84
N ASN A 286 14.66 -13.86 3.34
CA ASN A 286 15.57 -12.72 3.34
C ASN A 286 15.98 -12.29 1.91
N GLY A 287 15.09 -12.52 0.95
CA GLY A 287 15.27 -12.06 -0.42
C GLY A 287 14.76 -10.64 -0.65
N TYR A 288 15.20 -10.05 -1.77
CA TYR A 288 14.73 -8.74 -2.22
C TYR A 288 14.55 -8.75 -3.74
N GLY A 289 13.58 -8.01 -4.27
CA GLY A 289 13.34 -8.01 -5.70
C GLY A 289 12.42 -6.88 -6.17
N TYR A 290 12.33 -6.74 -7.49
CA TYR A 290 11.42 -5.80 -8.13
C TYR A 290 10.11 -6.48 -8.49
N LYS A 291 9.00 -5.81 -8.25
CA LYS A 291 7.68 -6.20 -8.72
C LYS A 291 6.93 -5.00 -9.28
N THR A 292 5.90 -5.26 -10.11
CA THR A 292 5.08 -4.22 -10.74
C THR A 292 3.60 -4.58 -10.58
N GLY A 293 2.78 -3.63 -10.11
CA GLY A 293 1.35 -3.81 -9.93
C GLY A 293 0.71 -2.71 -9.12
N THR A 294 -0.61 -2.56 -9.24
CA THR A 294 -1.40 -1.68 -8.37
C THR A 294 -1.37 -2.13 -6.90
N SER A 295 -1.03 -3.41 -6.65
CA SER A 295 -0.77 -3.97 -5.32
C SER A 295 0.30 -3.19 -4.55
N PHE A 296 1.38 -2.79 -5.23
CA PHE A 296 2.51 -2.10 -4.60
C PHE A 296 2.23 -0.61 -4.43
N ALA A 297 1.46 -0.01 -5.33
CA ALA A 297 0.91 1.33 -5.16
C ALA A 297 -0.05 1.39 -3.95
N CYS A 298 -0.91 0.37 -3.81
CA CYS A 298 -1.80 0.21 -2.66
C CYS A 298 -1.02 0.11 -1.34
N ALA A 299 0.03 -0.72 -1.31
CA ALA A 299 0.91 -0.86 -0.15
C ALA A 299 1.56 0.47 0.25
N TYR A 300 2.01 1.24 -0.75
CA TYR A 300 2.57 2.56 -0.53
C TYR A 300 1.57 3.52 0.13
N VAL A 301 0.33 3.59 -0.38
CA VAL A 301 -0.74 4.42 0.19
C VAL A 301 -1.16 3.91 1.57
N SER A 302 -1.13 2.61 1.81
CA SER A 302 -1.41 2.03 3.13
C SER A 302 -0.37 2.44 4.17
N GLY A 303 0.92 2.45 3.81
CA GLY A 303 1.98 2.98 4.67
C GLY A 303 1.82 4.48 4.93
N LEU A 304 1.48 5.27 3.90
CA LEU A 304 1.18 6.70 4.07
C LEU A 304 -0.02 6.93 5.00
N ALA A 305 -1.09 6.16 4.85
CA ALA A 305 -2.24 6.21 5.74
C ALA A 305 -1.84 5.90 7.18
N ALA A 306 -0.96 4.92 7.40
CA ALA A 306 -0.46 4.58 8.73
C ALA A 306 0.32 5.74 9.37
N LEU A 307 1.18 6.44 8.63
CA LEU A 307 1.85 7.66 9.13
C LEU A 307 0.84 8.75 9.51
N LEU A 308 -0.22 8.92 8.72
CA LEU A 308 -1.25 9.91 9.00
C LEU A 308 -2.09 9.55 10.22
N PHE A 309 -2.45 8.28 10.44
CA PHE A 309 -3.15 7.85 11.65
C PHE A 309 -2.39 8.15 12.93
N ASP A 310 -1.06 8.21 12.87
CA ASP A 310 -0.22 8.54 14.02
C ASP A 310 -0.30 10.03 14.42
N VAL A 311 -0.65 10.92 13.50
CA VAL A 311 -0.59 12.39 13.72
C VAL A 311 -1.92 13.11 13.51
N VAL A 312 -2.89 12.50 12.81
CA VAL A 312 -4.19 13.10 12.53
C VAL A 312 -5.13 12.87 13.71
N THR A 313 -5.90 13.90 14.05
CA THR A 313 -6.90 13.85 15.11
C THR A 313 -8.30 13.94 14.52
N ASP A 314 -9.27 13.34 15.20
CA ASP A 314 -10.70 13.48 14.93
C ASP A 314 -11.13 14.94 15.09
N THR A 315 -11.26 15.66 13.98
CA THR A 315 -11.60 17.08 13.95
C THR A 315 -13.09 17.33 13.92
N ASN A 316 -13.87 16.39 13.37
CA ASN A 316 -15.32 16.49 13.28
C ASN A 316 -16.05 15.86 14.48
N GLN A 317 -15.30 15.27 15.42
CA GLN A 317 -15.78 14.68 16.67
C GLN A 317 -16.77 13.51 16.46
N ASN A 318 -16.58 12.73 15.39
CA ASN A 318 -17.38 11.55 15.14
C ASN A 318 -16.88 10.29 15.86
N GLY A 319 -15.76 10.40 16.61
CA GLY A 319 -15.12 9.32 17.36
C GLY A 319 -14.14 8.49 16.53
N ARG A 320 -13.77 8.95 15.33
CA ARG A 320 -12.90 8.25 14.39
C ARG A 320 -12.02 9.27 13.67
N SER A 321 -10.94 8.84 13.00
CA SER A 321 -10.07 9.69 12.18
C SER A 321 -9.82 9.14 10.78
N ASN A 322 -10.47 8.04 10.41
CA ASN A 322 -10.30 7.43 9.08
C ASN A 322 -10.82 8.31 7.94
N ASP A 323 -11.86 9.09 8.15
CA ASP A 323 -12.38 10.04 7.18
C ASP A 323 -11.47 11.27 7.01
N GLU A 324 -10.87 11.79 8.08
CA GLU A 324 -9.85 12.85 7.98
C GLU A 324 -8.58 12.34 7.27
N VAL A 325 -8.10 11.13 7.63
CA VAL A 325 -6.95 10.51 6.97
C VAL A 325 -7.22 10.35 5.47
N ARG A 326 -8.38 9.80 5.09
CA ARG A 326 -8.79 9.67 3.69
C ARG A 326 -8.83 11.02 2.99
N ALA A 327 -9.48 12.03 3.59
CA ALA A 327 -9.60 13.37 3.02
C ALA A 327 -8.22 14.03 2.79
N ILE A 328 -7.26 13.83 3.70
CA ILE A 328 -5.90 14.35 3.55
C ILE A 328 -5.20 13.66 2.37
N ILE A 329 -5.29 12.34 2.24
CA ILE A 329 -4.71 11.59 1.13
C ILE A 329 -5.30 12.08 -0.19
N GLU A 330 -6.62 12.15 -0.32
CA GLU A 330 -7.31 12.59 -1.54
C GLU A 330 -7.00 14.05 -1.90
N SER A 331 -6.92 14.95 -0.91
CA SER A 331 -6.61 16.37 -1.15
C SER A 331 -5.15 16.63 -1.48
N GLY A 332 -4.24 15.76 -1.03
CA GLY A 332 -2.80 15.84 -1.30
C GLY A 332 -2.43 15.37 -2.71
N CYS A 333 -3.36 14.75 -3.44
CA CYS A 333 -3.11 14.26 -4.80
C CYS A 333 -3.03 15.42 -5.79
N CYS A 334 -1.91 15.51 -6.53
CA CYS A 334 -1.85 16.36 -7.71
C CYS A 334 -2.63 15.67 -8.85
N GLY A 335 -3.54 16.39 -9.51
CA GLY A 335 -4.24 15.87 -10.68
C GLY A 335 -3.24 15.48 -11.77
N ILE A 336 -3.20 14.18 -12.10
CA ILE A 336 -2.56 13.70 -13.33
C ILE A 336 -3.67 13.63 -14.36
N ASP A 337 -3.48 14.27 -15.51
CA ASP A 337 -4.42 14.15 -16.62
C ASP A 337 -4.40 12.70 -17.12
N THR A 338 -5.39 11.93 -16.69
CA THR A 338 -5.57 10.53 -17.10
C THR A 338 -6.21 10.40 -18.49
N ALA A 339 -6.67 11.51 -19.08
CA ALA A 339 -7.06 11.57 -20.47
C ALA A 339 -5.79 11.55 -21.34
N GLY A 340 -5.20 10.37 -21.49
CA GLY A 340 -4.09 10.15 -22.42
C GLY A 340 -4.49 10.55 -23.82
N THR A 341 -4.27 11.80 -24.15
CA THR A 341 -4.20 12.23 -25.55
C THR A 341 -2.85 11.74 -26.07
N GLY A 342 -2.90 10.71 -26.94
CA GLY A 342 -1.77 10.11 -27.62
C GLY A 342 -0.96 11.07 -28.46
#